data_6c5bc74237f2629669815931fe6390d9
#
_entry.id   6c5bc74237f2629669815931fe6390d9
#
_cell.length_a   1.000
_cell.length_b   1.000
_cell.length_c   1.000
_cell.angle_alpha   90.00
_cell.angle_beta   90.00
_cell.angle_gamma   90.00
#
_symmetry.space_group_name_H-M   'P 1'
#
loop_
_entity.id
_entity.type
_entity.pdbx_description
1 polymer ?
#
loop_
_entity_poly.entity_id
_entity_poly.type
_entity_poly.pdbx_seq_one_letter_code
_entity_poly.pdbx_strand_id
1 'polypeptide(L)'
;ACHTARPGESCFSAILFAKKNFIVQHNSWYRGSGLTRNSSNDDFQAYLHNQYDETGMKQCPKPCDRAAESRAEFNLVCETALSGECYDSVMYAATRGIKEHPERYRRLTKQSNFEDFQLHIYTGPNPKCSKPPCPCQNAAIGDECHSSIEWVKTVGLKKHPKDFDGLTPLSSDLDVQKFLHEKRMEPCPRPCMHTPWLVV
;
A
#
# COMPACT_ATOMS: atom_id res chain seq x y z
N ALA A 1 24.64 3.93 -15.79
CA ALA A 1 24.55 2.49 -16.03
C ALA A 1 23.79 1.84 -14.87
N CYS A 2 22.87 0.90 -15.16
CA CYS A 2 22.19 0.13 -14.13
C CYS A 2 23.08 -0.96 -13.57
N HIS A 3 22.84 -1.41 -12.36
CA HIS A 3 23.55 -2.50 -11.71
C HIS A 3 22.61 -3.22 -10.74
N THR A 4 22.37 -4.51 -10.94
CA THR A 4 21.62 -5.34 -9.99
C THR A 4 22.56 -5.80 -8.88
N ALA A 5 22.21 -5.46 -7.63
CA ALA A 5 23.03 -5.77 -6.46
C ALA A 5 23.24 -7.28 -6.28
N ARG A 6 24.47 -7.69 -5.97
CA ARG A 6 24.87 -9.09 -5.82
C ARG A 6 25.34 -9.38 -4.38
N PRO A 7 25.28 -10.65 -3.94
CA PRO A 7 25.84 -11.05 -2.66
C PRO A 7 27.28 -10.58 -2.48
N GLY A 8 27.57 -9.96 -1.34
CA GLY A 8 28.90 -9.38 -1.03
C GLY A 8 29.02 -7.87 -1.27
N GLU A 9 28.06 -7.26 -1.97
CA GLU A 9 28.03 -5.82 -2.18
C GLU A 9 27.32 -5.10 -1.04
N SER A 10 27.69 -3.84 -0.75
CA SER A 10 27.07 -3.02 0.29
C SER A 10 25.58 -2.81 0.07
N CYS A 11 25.18 -2.55 -1.18
CA CYS A 11 23.76 -2.41 -1.55
C CYS A 11 22.97 -3.71 -1.29
N PHE A 12 23.52 -4.88 -1.61
CA PHE A 12 22.86 -6.16 -1.33
C PHE A 12 22.66 -6.37 0.17
N SER A 13 23.67 -6.03 0.96
CA SER A 13 23.59 -6.09 2.44
C SER A 13 22.53 -5.12 2.97
N ALA A 14 22.42 -3.91 2.41
CA ALA A 14 21.38 -2.95 2.76
C ALA A 14 19.97 -3.45 2.42
N ILE A 15 19.80 -4.11 1.26
CA ILE A 15 18.53 -4.75 0.87
C ILE A 15 18.12 -5.83 1.88
N LEU A 16 19.03 -6.74 2.23
CA LEU A 16 18.76 -7.81 3.18
C LEU A 16 18.43 -7.26 4.57
N PHE A 17 19.16 -6.24 4.99
CA PHE A 17 18.91 -5.56 6.27
C PHE A 17 17.53 -4.88 6.28
N ALA A 18 17.17 -4.18 5.20
CA ALA A 18 15.86 -3.58 5.02
C ALA A 18 14.74 -4.63 5.08
N LYS A 19 14.88 -5.74 4.36
CA LYS A 19 13.89 -6.82 4.37
C LYS A 19 13.73 -7.48 5.74
N LYS A 20 14.83 -7.72 6.43
CA LYS A 20 14.84 -8.49 7.69
C LYS A 20 14.47 -7.66 8.90
N ASN A 21 14.96 -6.43 8.98
CA ASN A 21 14.90 -5.62 10.19
C ASN A 21 13.96 -4.42 10.05
N PHE A 22 14.06 -3.63 8.97
CA PHE A 22 13.33 -2.37 8.87
C PHE A 22 11.86 -2.52 8.50
N ILE A 23 11.51 -3.41 7.57
CA ILE A 23 10.09 -3.65 7.27
C ILE A 23 9.34 -4.19 8.48
N VAL A 24 10.04 -4.89 9.38
CA VAL A 24 9.43 -5.45 10.59
C VAL A 24 9.42 -4.45 11.75
N GLN A 25 10.53 -3.72 11.93
CA GLN A 25 10.74 -2.87 13.12
C GLN A 25 10.49 -1.38 12.84
N HIS A 26 10.62 -0.94 11.58
CA HIS A 26 10.52 0.46 11.16
C HIS A 26 9.70 0.63 9.89
N ASN A 27 8.54 0.00 9.82
CA ASN A 27 7.62 0.09 8.68
C ASN A 27 7.28 1.53 8.28
N SER A 28 7.32 2.46 9.25
CA SER A 28 7.11 3.89 8.99
C SER A 28 8.08 4.48 7.95
N TRP A 29 9.30 3.96 7.86
CA TRP A 29 10.31 4.43 6.90
C TRP A 29 9.99 4.02 5.46
N TYR A 30 9.27 2.90 5.29
CA TYR A 30 8.85 2.38 3.98
C TYR A 30 7.40 2.72 3.63
N ARG A 31 6.76 3.56 4.46
CA ARG A 31 5.39 3.96 4.26
C ARG A 31 5.24 4.70 2.93
N GLY A 32 4.25 4.30 2.12
CA GLY A 32 4.05 4.83 0.78
C GLY A 32 4.97 4.25 -0.30
N SER A 33 5.97 3.42 0.08
CA SER A 33 6.84 2.75 -0.89
C SER A 33 6.18 1.55 -1.56
N GLY A 34 5.10 1.00 -0.99
CA GLY A 34 4.47 -0.25 -1.43
C GLY A 34 5.32 -1.50 -1.16
N LEU A 35 6.46 -1.35 -0.45
CA LEU A 35 7.32 -2.48 -0.11
C LEU A 35 6.71 -3.34 1.00
N THR A 36 6.84 -4.65 0.82
CA THR A 36 6.45 -5.67 1.78
C THR A 36 7.60 -6.67 1.96
N ARG A 37 7.51 -7.57 2.92
CA ARG A 37 8.48 -8.68 3.06
C ARG A 37 8.61 -9.53 1.79
N ASN A 38 7.54 -9.61 1.00
CA ASN A 38 7.49 -10.41 -0.22
C ASN A 38 7.97 -9.65 -1.46
N SER A 39 8.27 -8.35 -1.34
CA SER A 39 8.84 -7.56 -2.43
C SER A 39 10.21 -8.14 -2.85
N SER A 40 10.51 -8.06 -4.15
CA SER A 40 11.76 -8.55 -4.71
C SER A 40 12.97 -7.75 -4.19
N ASN A 41 14.18 -8.27 -4.37
CA ASN A 41 15.38 -7.51 -4.06
C ASN A 41 15.53 -6.28 -4.97
N ASP A 42 15.07 -6.38 -6.22
CA ASP A 42 15.09 -5.26 -7.16
C ASP A 42 14.13 -4.15 -6.75
N ASP A 43 12.97 -4.48 -6.17
CA ASP A 43 12.04 -3.48 -5.59
C ASP A 43 12.69 -2.72 -4.43
N PHE A 44 13.36 -3.45 -3.52
CA PHE A 44 14.12 -2.83 -2.43
C PHE A 44 15.28 -2.00 -2.93
N GLN A 45 16.00 -2.49 -3.94
CA GLN A 45 17.10 -1.74 -4.54
C GLN A 45 16.62 -0.45 -5.18
N ALA A 46 15.49 -0.48 -5.92
CA ALA A 46 14.89 0.70 -6.52
C ALA A 46 14.49 1.73 -5.45
N TYR A 47 13.91 1.29 -4.36
CA TYR A 47 13.57 2.15 -3.23
C TYR A 47 14.83 2.79 -2.63
N LEU A 48 15.84 1.99 -2.26
CA LEU A 48 17.09 2.47 -1.67
C LEU A 48 17.90 3.35 -2.63
N HIS A 49 17.77 3.13 -3.95
CA HIS A 49 18.35 4.04 -4.96
C HIS A 49 17.76 5.45 -4.89
N ASN A 50 16.47 5.56 -4.55
CA ASN A 50 15.80 6.85 -4.43
C ASN A 50 15.97 7.51 -3.05
N GLN A 51 16.62 6.82 -2.11
CA GLN A 51 16.96 7.37 -0.80
C GLN A 51 18.40 7.92 -0.80
N TYR A 52 18.59 8.97 -0.03
CA TYR A 52 19.91 9.52 0.26
C TYR A 52 20.28 9.16 1.71
N ASP A 53 21.52 8.80 1.93
CA ASP A 53 22.05 8.64 3.28
C ASP A 53 22.34 10.01 3.94
N GLU A 54 22.81 9.98 5.17
CA GLU A 54 23.14 11.19 5.95
C GLU A 54 24.26 12.04 5.30
N THR A 55 25.02 11.46 4.37
CA THR A 55 26.08 12.15 3.61
C THR A 55 25.59 12.70 2.27
N GLY A 56 24.29 12.48 1.95
CA GLY A 56 23.72 12.89 0.66
C GLY A 56 24.08 11.96 -0.50
N MET A 57 24.59 10.75 -0.22
CA MET A 57 24.87 9.73 -1.23
C MET A 57 23.73 8.74 -1.35
N LYS A 58 23.52 8.22 -2.56
CA LYS A 58 22.53 7.17 -2.80
C LYS A 58 23.02 5.84 -2.20
N GLN A 59 22.14 5.18 -1.45
CA GLN A 59 22.47 3.92 -0.78
C GLN A 59 22.71 2.75 -1.73
N CYS A 60 22.05 2.79 -2.90
CA CYS A 60 22.15 1.72 -3.91
C CYS A 60 22.29 2.30 -5.31
N PRO A 61 22.97 1.58 -6.23
CA PRO A 61 22.92 1.88 -7.65
C PRO A 61 21.50 1.64 -8.20
N LYS A 62 21.21 2.26 -9.35
CA LYS A 62 19.96 2.03 -10.08
C LYS A 62 19.82 0.55 -10.47
N PRO A 63 18.71 -0.13 -10.13
CA PRO A 63 18.51 -1.52 -10.54
C PRO A 63 18.36 -1.65 -12.06
N CYS A 64 18.71 -2.82 -12.59
CA CYS A 64 18.50 -3.10 -14.00
C CYS A 64 17.07 -3.58 -14.34
N ASP A 65 16.29 -3.93 -13.35
CA ASP A 65 14.87 -4.22 -13.52
C ASP A 65 14.06 -2.91 -13.65
N ARG A 66 13.67 -2.58 -14.88
CA ARG A 66 12.83 -1.41 -15.18
C ARG A 66 11.46 -1.48 -14.51
N ALA A 67 10.94 -2.68 -14.29
CA ALA A 67 9.65 -2.83 -13.62
C ALA A 67 9.75 -2.48 -12.13
N ALA A 68 10.84 -2.83 -11.46
CA ALA A 68 11.10 -2.43 -10.08
C ALA A 68 11.26 -0.91 -9.94
N GLU A 69 11.97 -0.28 -10.90
CA GLU A 69 12.12 1.18 -10.94
C GLU A 69 10.76 1.87 -11.12
N SER A 70 9.96 1.42 -12.08
CA SER A 70 8.62 1.99 -12.31
C SER A 70 7.71 1.82 -11.10
N ARG A 71 7.79 0.70 -10.37
CA ARG A 71 7.03 0.50 -9.13
C ARG A 71 7.47 1.47 -8.04
N ALA A 72 8.77 1.72 -7.89
CA ALA A 72 9.29 2.67 -6.90
C ALA A 72 8.86 4.11 -7.21
N GLU A 73 8.93 4.54 -8.48
CA GLU A 73 8.46 5.86 -8.91
C GLU A 73 6.94 6.01 -8.73
N PHE A 74 6.18 4.97 -9.07
CA PHE A 74 4.73 4.94 -8.89
C PHE A 74 4.34 5.18 -7.42
N ASN A 75 5.02 4.53 -6.49
CA ASN A 75 4.75 4.65 -5.05
C ASN A 75 5.11 6.03 -4.49
N LEU A 76 6.08 6.76 -5.10
CA LEU A 76 6.46 8.11 -4.67
C LEU A 76 5.45 9.19 -5.08
N VAL A 77 4.68 8.96 -6.14
CA VAL A 77 3.75 9.96 -6.71
C VAL A 77 2.27 9.57 -6.60
N CYS A 78 1.97 8.49 -5.90
CA CYS A 78 0.60 8.01 -5.75
C CYS A 78 -0.28 8.94 -4.90
N GLU A 79 -1.57 8.94 -5.19
CA GLU A 79 -2.60 9.60 -4.38
C GLU A 79 -3.94 8.87 -4.53
N THR A 80 -4.46 8.32 -3.44
CA THR A 80 -5.82 7.76 -3.47
C THR A 80 -6.82 8.89 -3.32
N ALA A 81 -7.71 9.03 -4.29
CA ALA A 81 -8.72 10.08 -4.31
C ALA A 81 -9.72 9.92 -3.16
N LEU A 82 -9.91 10.98 -2.39
CA LEU A 82 -10.90 11.03 -1.29
C LEU A 82 -12.08 11.96 -1.61
N SER A 83 -11.94 12.79 -2.65
CA SER A 83 -12.96 13.74 -3.11
C SER A 83 -12.64 14.23 -4.52
N GLY A 84 -13.55 15.01 -5.11
CA GLY A 84 -13.37 15.66 -6.42
C GLY A 84 -13.59 14.74 -7.62
N GLU A 85 -13.28 15.24 -8.83
CA GLU A 85 -13.62 14.60 -10.09
C GLU A 85 -13.10 13.15 -10.21
N CYS A 86 -11.90 12.89 -9.72
CA CYS A 86 -11.34 11.53 -9.71
C CYS A 86 -12.19 10.60 -8.84
N TYR A 87 -12.48 11.01 -7.59
CA TYR A 87 -13.32 10.23 -6.68
C TYR A 87 -14.71 9.95 -7.27
N ASP A 88 -15.37 10.98 -7.78
CA ASP A 88 -16.71 10.85 -8.37
C ASP A 88 -16.70 9.90 -9.58
N SER A 89 -15.65 9.96 -10.41
CA SER A 89 -15.47 9.08 -11.55
C SER A 89 -15.24 7.62 -11.13
N VAL A 90 -14.47 7.38 -10.07
CA VAL A 90 -14.27 6.04 -9.49
C VAL A 90 -15.58 5.51 -8.95
N MET A 91 -16.31 6.33 -8.18
CA MET A 91 -17.60 5.95 -7.62
C MET A 91 -18.64 5.63 -8.70
N TYR A 92 -18.70 6.44 -9.78
CA TYR A 92 -19.54 6.12 -10.93
C TYR A 92 -19.14 4.79 -11.59
N ALA A 93 -17.85 4.62 -11.90
CA ALA A 93 -17.36 3.43 -12.56
C ALA A 93 -17.72 2.16 -11.79
N ALA A 94 -17.53 2.20 -10.52
CA ALA A 94 -17.72 1.08 -9.65
C ALA A 94 -19.21 0.81 -9.33
N THR A 95 -20.09 1.83 -9.19
CA THR A 95 -21.53 1.64 -8.86
C THR A 95 -22.42 1.40 -10.08
N ARG A 96 -22.18 2.15 -11.15
CA ARG A 96 -22.99 2.17 -12.37
C ARG A 96 -22.25 1.65 -13.57
N GLY A 97 -21.07 2.20 -13.85
CA GLY A 97 -20.33 1.95 -15.07
C GLY A 97 -20.06 0.47 -15.33
N ILE A 98 -19.65 -0.28 -14.30
CA ILE A 98 -19.40 -1.72 -14.42
C ILE A 98 -20.65 -2.54 -14.72
N LYS A 99 -21.84 -2.04 -14.36
CA LYS A 99 -23.12 -2.70 -14.65
C LYS A 99 -23.65 -2.31 -16.04
N GLU A 100 -23.54 -1.04 -16.38
CA GLU A 100 -24.10 -0.47 -17.61
C GLU A 100 -23.19 -0.73 -18.81
N HIS A 101 -21.86 -0.74 -18.60
CA HIS A 101 -20.83 -0.86 -19.63
C HIS A 101 -19.73 -1.85 -19.23
N PRO A 102 -20.04 -3.11 -18.94
CA PRO A 102 -19.05 -4.10 -18.46
C PRO A 102 -17.87 -4.29 -19.44
N GLU A 103 -18.09 -4.05 -20.74
CA GLU A 103 -17.06 -4.15 -21.77
C GLU A 103 -15.91 -3.14 -21.58
N ARG A 104 -16.16 -2.02 -20.89
CA ARG A 104 -15.15 -1.00 -20.57
C ARG A 104 -14.31 -1.37 -19.35
N TYR A 105 -14.80 -2.27 -18.51
CA TYR A 105 -14.22 -2.63 -17.21
C TYR A 105 -13.80 -4.10 -17.16
N ARG A 106 -13.33 -4.67 -18.29
CA ARG A 106 -13.07 -6.12 -18.46
C ARG A 106 -12.17 -6.77 -17.41
N ARG A 107 -11.33 -6.00 -16.71
CA ARG A 107 -10.41 -6.49 -15.68
C ARG A 107 -10.92 -6.25 -14.26
N LEU A 108 -12.08 -5.61 -14.13
CA LEU A 108 -12.68 -5.26 -12.86
C LEU A 108 -13.93 -6.09 -12.61
N THR A 109 -14.19 -6.33 -11.35
CA THR A 109 -15.37 -7.05 -10.87
C THR A 109 -16.07 -6.25 -9.78
N LYS A 110 -17.23 -6.70 -9.34
CA LYS A 110 -17.92 -6.10 -8.19
C LYS A 110 -17.11 -6.22 -6.88
N GLN A 111 -16.13 -7.13 -6.83
CA GLN A 111 -15.23 -7.33 -5.69
C GLN A 111 -13.96 -6.49 -5.77
N SER A 112 -13.70 -5.83 -6.91
CA SER A 112 -12.56 -4.92 -7.05
C SER A 112 -12.69 -3.75 -6.07
N ASN A 113 -11.58 -3.37 -5.46
CA ASN A 113 -11.54 -2.26 -4.50
C ASN A 113 -11.54 -0.89 -5.21
N PHE A 114 -11.63 0.17 -4.44
CA PHE A 114 -11.64 1.55 -4.96
C PHE A 114 -10.37 1.85 -5.76
N GLU A 115 -9.23 1.41 -5.27
CA GLU A 115 -7.93 1.64 -5.90
C GLU A 115 -7.81 0.94 -7.25
N ASP A 116 -8.41 -0.24 -7.44
CA ASP A 116 -8.46 -0.93 -8.73
C ASP A 116 -9.22 -0.11 -9.77
N PHE A 117 -10.36 0.46 -9.38
CA PHE A 117 -11.14 1.36 -10.24
C PHE A 117 -10.40 2.66 -10.53
N GLN A 118 -9.74 3.26 -9.52
CA GLN A 118 -8.94 4.47 -9.72
C GLN A 118 -7.79 4.23 -10.70
N LEU A 119 -7.09 3.10 -10.57
CA LEU A 119 -6.01 2.72 -11.48
C LEU A 119 -6.52 2.55 -12.91
N HIS A 120 -7.68 1.92 -13.07
CA HIS A 120 -8.30 1.76 -14.39
C HIS A 120 -8.63 3.11 -15.03
N ILE A 121 -9.18 4.07 -14.26
CA ILE A 121 -9.49 5.41 -14.76
C ILE A 121 -8.22 6.20 -15.04
N TYR A 122 -7.21 6.11 -14.18
CA TYR A 122 -5.92 6.76 -14.38
C TYR A 122 -5.21 6.29 -15.65
N THR A 123 -5.25 5.00 -15.96
CA THR A 123 -4.60 4.41 -17.15
C THR A 123 -5.47 4.42 -18.40
N GLY A 124 -6.70 4.88 -18.30
CA GLY A 124 -7.66 4.94 -19.40
C GLY A 124 -7.36 6.06 -20.41
N PRO A 125 -8.05 6.05 -21.58
CA PRO A 125 -7.79 7.03 -22.65
C PRO A 125 -8.19 8.47 -22.29
N ASN A 126 -9.10 8.66 -21.34
CA ASN A 126 -9.54 9.96 -20.82
C ASN A 126 -9.41 9.98 -19.30
N PRO A 127 -8.17 10.10 -18.76
CA PRO A 127 -7.94 10.02 -17.33
C PRO A 127 -8.61 11.19 -16.59
N LYS A 128 -9.43 10.84 -15.59
CA LYS A 128 -10.04 11.79 -14.65
C LYS A 128 -9.27 11.86 -13.32
N CYS A 129 -8.30 10.99 -13.17
CA CYS A 129 -7.38 10.96 -12.05
C CYS A 129 -6.01 11.45 -12.51
N SER A 130 -5.45 12.45 -11.84
CA SER A 130 -4.14 13.02 -12.17
C SER A 130 -2.98 12.15 -11.66
N LYS A 131 -3.25 11.29 -10.67
CA LYS A 131 -2.28 10.39 -10.06
C LYS A 131 -2.86 8.99 -9.91
N PRO A 132 -1.98 7.98 -9.92
CA PRO A 132 -2.40 6.61 -9.63
C PRO A 132 -2.78 6.48 -8.15
N PRO A 133 -3.62 5.48 -7.79
CA PRO A 133 -3.92 5.19 -6.39
C PRO A 133 -2.68 4.73 -5.64
N CYS A 134 -2.60 5.06 -4.34
CA CYS A 134 -1.55 4.48 -3.50
C CYS A 134 -1.81 2.99 -3.25
N PRO A 135 -0.73 2.17 -3.19
CA PRO A 135 -0.87 0.76 -2.86
C PRO A 135 -1.60 0.54 -1.55
N CYS A 136 -2.44 -0.46 -1.53
CA CYS A 136 -3.19 -0.88 -0.37
C CYS A 136 -3.18 -2.41 -0.23
N GLN A 137 -3.40 -2.92 0.98
CA GLN A 137 -3.52 -4.34 1.24
C GLN A 137 -4.40 -4.55 2.47
N ASN A 138 -5.46 -5.33 2.33
CA ASN A 138 -6.26 -5.75 3.48
C ASN A 138 -5.56 -6.89 4.21
N ALA A 139 -5.62 -6.84 5.54
CA ALA A 139 -5.09 -7.92 6.37
C ALA A 139 -5.80 -9.24 6.05
N ALA A 140 -5.03 -10.29 5.90
CA ALA A 140 -5.53 -11.65 5.67
C ALA A 140 -5.25 -12.54 6.88
N ILE A 141 -6.10 -13.56 7.07
CA ILE A 141 -5.91 -14.55 8.14
C ILE A 141 -4.53 -15.17 8.01
N GLY A 142 -3.75 -15.13 9.10
CA GLY A 142 -2.40 -15.69 9.17
C GLY A 142 -1.28 -14.67 8.92
N ASP A 143 -1.59 -13.43 8.54
CA ASP A 143 -0.56 -12.37 8.50
C ASP A 143 -0.39 -11.66 9.85
N GLU A 144 0.72 -10.94 10.00
CA GLU A 144 1.05 -10.24 11.26
C GLU A 144 0.08 -9.10 11.56
N CYS A 145 -0.44 -8.43 10.52
CA CYS A 145 -1.43 -7.38 10.71
C CYS A 145 -2.75 -7.95 11.23
N HIS A 146 -3.20 -9.10 10.72
CA HIS A 146 -4.41 -9.74 11.20
C HIS A 146 -4.27 -10.14 12.68
N SER A 147 -3.13 -10.70 13.06
CA SER A 147 -2.84 -11.02 14.47
C SER A 147 -2.86 -9.78 15.36
N SER A 148 -2.36 -8.65 14.88
CA SER A 148 -2.42 -7.37 15.61
C SER A 148 -3.86 -6.84 15.74
N ILE A 149 -4.68 -6.99 14.69
CA ILE A 149 -6.10 -6.64 14.71
C ILE A 149 -6.83 -7.47 15.75
N GLU A 150 -6.63 -8.78 15.75
CA GLU A 150 -7.24 -9.68 16.74
C GLU A 150 -6.82 -9.30 18.18
N TRP A 151 -5.53 -9.04 18.39
CA TRP A 151 -5.04 -8.61 19.69
C TRP A 151 -5.70 -7.30 20.16
N VAL A 152 -5.82 -6.29 19.27
CA VAL A 152 -6.51 -5.03 19.61
C VAL A 152 -7.94 -5.30 20.05
N LYS A 153 -8.70 -6.12 19.29
CA LYS A 153 -10.12 -6.40 19.58
C LYS A 153 -10.33 -7.22 20.85
N THR A 154 -9.45 -8.18 21.11
CA THR A 154 -9.61 -9.14 22.21
C THR A 154 -8.98 -8.67 23.51
N VAL A 155 -7.86 -7.99 23.46
CA VAL A 155 -7.04 -7.59 24.60
C VAL A 155 -6.87 -6.07 24.71
N GLY A 156 -6.44 -5.42 23.63
CA GLY A 156 -6.04 -4.01 23.62
C GLY A 156 -7.16 -3.08 24.07
N LEU A 157 -8.35 -3.18 23.47
CA LEU A 157 -9.51 -2.35 23.84
C LEU A 157 -9.99 -2.54 25.28
N LYS A 158 -9.73 -3.71 25.89
CA LYS A 158 -10.10 -3.98 27.29
C LYS A 158 -9.08 -3.47 28.28
N LYS A 159 -7.78 -3.65 27.98
CA LYS A 159 -6.69 -3.33 28.91
C LYS A 159 -6.15 -1.90 28.75
N HIS A 160 -6.21 -1.38 27.54
CA HIS A 160 -5.62 -0.10 27.13
C HIS A 160 -6.59 0.75 26.30
N PRO A 161 -7.84 0.99 26.75
CA PRO A 161 -8.86 1.65 25.92
C PRO A 161 -8.44 3.06 25.45
N LYS A 162 -7.61 3.75 26.23
CA LYS A 162 -7.12 5.09 25.89
C LYS A 162 -6.15 5.11 24.69
N ASP A 163 -5.47 4.00 24.43
CA ASP A 163 -4.51 3.89 23.32
C ASP A 163 -5.22 3.66 21.99
N PHE A 164 -6.50 3.25 22.04
CA PHE A 164 -7.34 2.91 20.89
C PHE A 164 -8.59 3.80 20.80
N ASP A 165 -8.43 5.08 21.12
CA ASP A 165 -9.53 6.04 21.09
C ASP A 165 -10.19 6.08 19.70
N GLY A 166 -11.54 6.03 19.70
CA GLY A 166 -12.34 5.93 18.48
C GLY A 166 -12.63 4.50 18.01
N LEU A 167 -11.98 3.47 18.55
CA LEU A 167 -12.32 2.07 18.29
C LEU A 167 -13.24 1.50 19.36
N THR A 168 -14.07 0.55 18.95
CA THR A 168 -14.97 -0.22 19.82
C THR A 168 -14.82 -1.71 19.53
N PRO A 169 -15.28 -2.60 20.41
CA PRO A 169 -15.30 -4.04 20.13
C PRO A 169 -16.12 -4.43 18.87
N LEU A 170 -16.98 -3.53 18.39
CA LEU A 170 -17.79 -3.69 17.17
C LEU A 170 -17.11 -3.11 15.92
N SER A 171 -15.97 -2.43 16.06
CA SER A 171 -15.20 -1.92 14.92
C SER A 171 -14.81 -3.06 14.00
N SER A 172 -14.94 -2.85 12.68
CA SER A 172 -14.53 -3.84 11.69
C SER A 172 -13.02 -4.04 11.70
N ASP A 173 -12.54 -5.15 11.16
CA ASP A 173 -11.09 -5.41 11.03
C ASP A 173 -10.40 -4.33 10.20
N LEU A 174 -11.11 -3.77 9.21
CA LEU A 174 -10.62 -2.64 8.41
C LEU A 174 -10.49 -1.34 9.20
N ASP A 175 -11.45 -1.04 10.07
CA ASP A 175 -11.36 0.13 10.94
C ASP A 175 -10.17 0.02 11.89
N VAL A 176 -9.96 -1.18 12.45
CA VAL A 176 -8.81 -1.46 13.31
C VAL A 176 -7.51 -1.39 12.50
N GLN A 177 -7.47 -1.99 11.31
CA GLN A 177 -6.29 -1.91 10.44
C GLN A 177 -5.98 -0.47 10.06
N LYS A 178 -6.99 0.33 9.70
CA LYS A 178 -6.86 1.75 9.39
C LYS A 178 -6.26 2.51 10.57
N PHE A 179 -6.79 2.29 11.77
CA PHE A 179 -6.29 2.91 12.99
C PHE A 179 -4.83 2.56 13.23
N LEU A 180 -4.47 1.27 13.18
CA LEU A 180 -3.10 0.79 13.36
C LEU A 180 -2.15 1.41 12.34
N HIS A 181 -2.57 1.48 11.07
CA HIS A 181 -1.82 2.12 10.01
C HIS A 181 -1.60 3.62 10.27
N GLU A 182 -2.64 4.38 10.61
CA GLU A 182 -2.60 5.83 10.84
C GLU A 182 -1.77 6.18 12.08
N LYS A 183 -1.87 5.37 13.13
CA LYS A 183 -1.07 5.54 14.37
C LYS A 183 0.35 5.01 14.25
N ARG A 184 0.73 4.50 13.07
CA ARG A 184 2.05 3.91 12.83
C ARG A 184 2.38 2.74 13.75
N MET A 185 1.36 2.02 14.18
CA MET A 185 1.51 0.79 14.95
C MET A 185 1.71 -0.37 13.97
N GLU A 186 2.90 -0.92 13.98
CA GLU A 186 3.26 -2.03 13.08
C GLU A 186 2.49 -3.32 13.44
N PRO A 187 2.29 -4.22 12.49
CA PRO A 187 2.81 -4.30 11.11
C PRO A 187 1.77 -4.05 10.00
N CYS A 188 0.80 -3.16 10.21
CA CYS A 188 -0.36 -3.04 9.32
C CYS A 188 -0.12 -2.12 8.12
N PRO A 189 -0.26 -2.64 6.88
CA PRO A 189 -0.28 -1.83 5.66
C PRO A 189 -1.53 -0.97 5.61
N ARG A 190 -1.54 0.02 4.71
CA ARG A 190 -2.73 0.81 4.44
C ARG A 190 -3.86 -0.11 3.94
N PRO A 191 -5.04 -0.13 4.56
CA PRO A 191 -6.15 -0.91 4.04
C PRO A 191 -6.65 -0.35 2.71
N CYS A 192 -7.15 -1.22 1.85
CA CYS A 192 -7.83 -0.79 0.63
C CYS A 192 -9.18 -0.18 0.97
N MET A 193 -9.59 0.85 0.22
CA MET A 193 -10.89 1.45 0.40
C MET A 193 -11.98 0.50 -0.11
N HIS A 194 -12.96 0.23 0.73
CA HIS A 194 -14.14 -0.50 0.28
C HIS A 194 -14.96 0.33 -0.69
N THR A 195 -15.41 -0.32 -1.72
CA THR A 195 -16.46 0.20 -2.57
C THR A 195 -17.81 0.04 -1.85
N PRO A 196 -18.65 1.08 -1.81
CA PRO A 196 -19.83 1.17 -0.91
C PRO A 196 -20.93 0.11 -1.10
N TRP A 197 -20.82 -0.78 -2.08
CA TRP A 197 -21.84 -1.81 -2.36
C TRP A 197 -21.58 -3.18 -1.72
N LEU A 198 -20.52 -3.31 -0.89
CA LEU A 198 -20.29 -4.51 -0.10
C LEU A 198 -21.05 -4.53 1.24
N VAL A 199 -21.92 -3.52 1.46
CA VAL A 199 -22.85 -3.48 2.58
C VAL A 199 -24.25 -3.82 2.07
N VAL A 200 -24.48 -5.10 1.78
CA VAL A 200 -25.84 -5.69 1.70
C VAL A 200 -25.81 -7.04 2.41
#